data_681088e5d8d5886d4d581f5960e5222f
#
_entry.id   681088e5d8d5886d4d581f5960e5222f
#
_cell.length_a   1.000
_cell.length_b   1.000
_cell.length_c   1.000
_cell.angle_alpha   90.00
_cell.angle_beta   90.00
_cell.angle_gamma   90.00
#
_symmetry.space_group_name_H-M   'P 1'
#
loop_
_entity.id
_entity.type
_entity.pdbx_description
1 polymer ?
#
loop_
_entity_poly.entity_id
_entity_poly.type
_entity_poly.pdbx_seq_one_letter_code
_entity_poly.pdbx_strand_id
1 'polypeptide(L)'
;MGHVSLRKLTAFCALALAGASLQPVAAQNAAAPAPASSTAATPAARPADVASEDAVIKAVYDVISGPKGQPRDWDRMRSLFVPGARLISAHTGDDGIVTAHVMTVEDYIRLGDPLLKKDGFFEREAHRTEDRFGNIVQVFSTYESRHEADAKPFQRGINSFQLLFDGKRWWVVTIYWQGEDSANPLPAKYLPGG
;
A
#
# COMPACT_ATOMS: atom_id res chain seq x y z
N MET A 1 56.39 0.11 -41.46
CA MET A 1 56.83 -0.99 -42.35
C MET A 1 55.75 -2.05 -42.24
N GLY A 2 54.97 -2.41 -43.18
CA GLY A 2 54.75 -2.43 -44.62
C GLY A 2 53.39 -3.06 -44.75
N HIS A 3 52.54 -2.49 -45.41
CA HIS A 3 52.11 -2.70 -46.78
C HIS A 3 51.57 -4.07 -47.15
N VAL A 4 50.33 -4.03 -47.63
CA VAL A 4 49.76 -4.38 -48.95
C VAL A 4 49.09 -5.73 -48.96
N SER A 5 47.98 -6.05 -49.55
CA SER A 5 47.14 -5.53 -50.69
C SER A 5 45.93 -6.46 -50.87
N LEU A 6 44.80 -5.94 -51.07
CA LEU A 6 43.90 -6.03 -52.20
C LEU A 6 43.99 -7.30 -53.11
N ARG A 7 42.89 -8.04 -53.24
CA ARG A 7 42.38 -8.42 -54.58
C ARG A 7 40.95 -8.98 -54.55
N LYS A 8 40.15 -8.38 -55.42
CA LYS A 8 38.82 -8.72 -55.86
C LYS A 8 38.80 -10.06 -56.57
N LEU A 9 37.70 -10.80 -56.47
CA LEU A 9 37.19 -11.53 -57.64
C LEU A 9 35.66 -11.65 -57.57
N THR A 10 35.05 -11.12 -58.57
CA THR A 10 33.64 -11.25 -58.97
C THR A 10 33.37 -12.60 -59.60
N ALA A 11 32.26 -13.23 -59.31
CA ALA A 11 31.63 -14.19 -60.19
C ALA A 11 30.10 -14.08 -60.10
N PHE A 12 29.50 -13.76 -61.19
CA PHE A 12 28.10 -13.78 -61.54
C PHE A 12 27.63 -15.23 -61.68
N CYS A 13 26.46 -15.56 -61.14
CA CYS A 13 25.56 -16.49 -61.81
C CYS A 13 24.10 -16.37 -61.32
N ALA A 14 23.24 -16.44 -62.25
CA ALA A 14 21.86 -16.07 -62.42
C ALA A 14 20.83 -16.92 -61.63
N LEU A 15 19.77 -16.25 -61.27
CA LEU A 15 18.32 -16.53 -61.47
C LEU A 15 17.78 -17.95 -61.18
N ALA A 16 16.90 -18.01 -60.17
CA ALA A 16 15.67 -18.79 -60.18
C ALA A 16 14.62 -18.11 -59.27
N LEU A 17 13.60 -17.52 -59.85
CA LEU A 17 12.40 -17.06 -59.19
C LEU A 17 11.57 -18.27 -58.75
N ALA A 18 11.45 -18.50 -57.44
CA ALA A 18 10.38 -19.33 -56.89
C ALA A 18 9.52 -18.42 -56.02
N GLY A 19 8.31 -18.11 -56.47
CA GLY A 19 7.31 -17.35 -55.73
C GLY A 19 6.86 -18.11 -54.49
N ALA A 20 7.26 -17.61 -53.33
CA ALA A 20 6.67 -18.01 -52.07
C ALA A 20 5.66 -16.93 -51.65
N SER A 21 4.39 -17.29 -51.73
CA SER A 21 3.28 -16.50 -51.20
C SER A 21 3.44 -16.32 -49.69
N LEU A 22 3.76 -15.11 -49.28
CA LEU A 22 3.73 -14.69 -47.88
C LEU A 22 2.26 -14.62 -47.44
N GLN A 23 1.79 -15.60 -46.71
CA GLN A 23 0.56 -15.50 -45.95
C GLN A 23 0.84 -14.66 -44.70
N PRO A 24 0.02 -13.64 -44.38
CA PRO A 24 0.16 -12.93 -43.10
C PRO A 24 -0.24 -13.88 -41.97
N VAL A 25 0.73 -14.21 -41.14
CA VAL A 25 0.46 -14.83 -39.83
C VAL A 25 -0.24 -13.78 -38.99
N ALA A 26 -1.55 -13.89 -38.85
CA ALA A 26 -2.30 -13.12 -37.87
C ALA A 26 -1.79 -13.55 -36.50
N ALA A 27 -1.01 -12.69 -35.85
CA ALA A 27 -0.66 -12.85 -34.46
C ALA A 27 -1.95 -12.74 -33.63
N GLN A 28 -2.50 -13.89 -33.25
CA GLN A 28 -3.53 -13.93 -32.20
C GLN A 28 -2.87 -13.54 -30.89
N ASN A 29 -3.03 -12.26 -30.56
CA ASN A 29 -2.77 -11.76 -29.22
C ASN A 29 -3.84 -12.36 -28.29
N ALA A 30 -3.61 -13.58 -27.84
CA ALA A 30 -4.37 -14.14 -26.73
C ALA A 30 -3.98 -13.34 -25.49
N ALA A 31 -4.79 -12.33 -25.17
CA ALA A 31 -4.71 -11.66 -23.89
C ALA A 31 -4.84 -12.73 -22.81
N ALA A 32 -3.80 -12.90 -21.99
CA ALA A 32 -3.87 -13.75 -20.82
C ALA A 32 -5.08 -13.31 -19.99
N PRO A 33 -5.92 -14.23 -19.50
CA PRO A 33 -7.04 -13.88 -18.66
C PRO A 33 -6.49 -13.15 -17.44
N ALA A 34 -6.94 -11.92 -17.23
CA ALA A 34 -6.66 -11.18 -16.00
C ALA A 34 -7.07 -12.06 -14.81
N PRO A 35 -6.25 -12.14 -13.73
CA PRO A 35 -6.63 -12.92 -12.57
C PRO A 35 -7.99 -12.42 -12.10
N ALA A 36 -8.97 -13.31 -12.04
CA ALA A 36 -10.28 -13.02 -11.51
C ALA A 36 -10.09 -12.61 -10.04
N SER A 37 -10.12 -11.31 -9.78
CA SER A 37 -10.23 -10.81 -8.43
C SER A 37 -11.55 -11.32 -7.88
N SER A 38 -11.50 -12.28 -6.97
CA SER A 38 -12.65 -12.70 -6.19
C SER A 38 -13.11 -11.47 -5.41
N THR A 39 -14.11 -10.77 -5.94
CA THR A 39 -14.79 -9.66 -5.27
C THR A 39 -15.72 -10.26 -4.21
N ALA A 40 -15.15 -10.73 -3.11
CA ALA A 40 -15.94 -10.88 -1.91
C ALA A 40 -16.53 -9.50 -1.59
N ALA A 41 -17.86 -9.43 -1.40
CA ALA A 41 -18.51 -8.17 -1.08
C ALA A 41 -17.91 -7.58 0.20
N THR A 42 -17.61 -6.28 0.18
CA THR A 42 -17.14 -5.57 1.38
C THR A 42 -18.18 -5.72 2.49
N PRO A 43 -17.80 -6.17 3.70
CA PRO A 43 -18.75 -6.26 4.82
C PRO A 43 -19.43 -4.93 5.12
N ALA A 44 -20.64 -4.97 5.64
CA ALA A 44 -21.33 -3.75 6.05
C ALA A 44 -20.62 -3.09 7.23
N ALA A 45 -20.34 -1.80 7.12
CA ALA A 45 -19.73 -1.04 8.21
C ALA A 45 -20.72 -0.76 9.32
N ARG A 46 -20.26 -0.67 10.55
CA ARG A 46 -21.02 -0.10 11.66
C ARG A 46 -21.26 1.38 11.38
N PRO A 47 -22.49 1.91 11.41
CA PRO A 47 -22.72 3.32 11.10
C PRO A 47 -21.87 4.28 11.92
N ALA A 48 -21.66 3.97 13.21
CA ALA A 48 -20.83 4.80 14.10
C ALA A 48 -19.34 4.85 13.68
N ASP A 49 -18.81 3.82 13.04
CA ASP A 49 -17.41 3.78 12.61
C ASP A 49 -17.12 4.67 11.38
N VAL A 50 -18.16 5.07 10.65
CA VAL A 50 -18.01 5.73 9.34
C VAL A 50 -18.82 7.04 9.24
N ALA A 51 -19.33 7.52 10.35
CA ALA A 51 -20.17 8.72 10.42
C ALA A 51 -19.37 10.02 10.23
N SER A 52 -18.09 10.03 10.59
CA SER A 52 -17.19 11.18 10.47
C SER A 52 -15.76 10.73 10.18
N GLU A 53 -14.90 11.69 9.86
CA GLU A 53 -13.45 11.47 9.72
C GLU A 53 -12.84 10.95 11.01
N ASP A 54 -13.18 11.57 12.14
CA ASP A 54 -12.74 11.11 13.46
C ASP A 54 -13.15 9.67 13.74
N ALA A 55 -14.39 9.34 13.38
CA ALA A 55 -14.93 8.02 13.61
C ALA A 55 -14.19 6.96 12.78
N VAL A 56 -13.93 7.21 11.49
CA VAL A 56 -13.27 6.21 10.63
C VAL A 56 -11.80 6.03 10.99
N ILE A 57 -11.08 7.11 11.32
CA ILE A 57 -9.69 7.03 11.79
C ILE A 57 -9.62 6.28 13.12
N LYS A 58 -10.48 6.66 14.08
CA LYS A 58 -10.56 5.97 15.36
C LYS A 58 -10.88 4.48 15.17
N ALA A 59 -11.81 4.14 14.29
CA ALA A 59 -12.17 2.74 14.03
C ALA A 59 -11.00 1.93 13.46
N VAL A 60 -10.14 2.54 12.63
CA VAL A 60 -8.90 1.89 12.15
C VAL A 60 -7.96 1.59 13.31
N TYR A 61 -7.70 2.55 14.20
CA TYR A 61 -6.86 2.32 15.37
C TYR A 61 -7.45 1.28 16.33
N ASP A 62 -8.76 1.36 16.57
CA ASP A 62 -9.45 0.43 17.47
C ASP A 62 -9.37 -1.02 16.97
N VAL A 63 -9.59 -1.24 15.66
CA VAL A 63 -9.71 -2.59 15.11
C VAL A 63 -8.41 -3.38 15.13
N ILE A 64 -7.27 -2.71 15.06
CA ILE A 64 -5.94 -3.34 15.14
C ILE A 64 -5.45 -3.48 16.59
N SER A 65 -6.08 -2.75 17.53
CA SER A 65 -5.68 -2.73 18.94
C SER A 65 -6.32 -3.86 19.75
N GLY A 66 -5.57 -4.38 20.71
CA GLY A 66 -6.05 -5.38 21.66
C GLY A 66 -4.93 -6.15 22.34
N PRO A 67 -5.23 -6.80 23.46
CA PRO A 67 -4.25 -7.54 24.23
C PRO A 67 -3.73 -8.78 23.50
N LYS A 68 -2.64 -9.31 24.03
CA LYS A 68 -2.05 -10.57 23.59
C LYS A 68 -3.09 -11.69 23.51
N GLY A 69 -3.06 -12.45 22.41
CA GLY A 69 -3.93 -13.59 22.17
C GLY A 69 -5.34 -13.25 21.68
N GLN A 70 -5.77 -12.00 21.77
CA GLN A 70 -7.12 -11.60 21.35
C GLN A 70 -7.21 -11.53 19.81
N PRO A 71 -8.18 -12.24 19.19
CA PRO A 71 -8.49 -12.05 17.76
C PRO A 71 -8.96 -10.61 17.46
N ARG A 72 -8.60 -10.10 16.31
CA ARG A 72 -9.09 -8.81 15.82
C ARG A 72 -10.36 -9.00 14.99
N ASP A 73 -11.20 -7.99 14.93
CA ASP A 73 -12.42 -7.97 14.10
C ASP A 73 -12.05 -7.56 12.65
N TRP A 74 -11.54 -8.52 11.89
CA TRP A 74 -11.07 -8.24 10.53
C TRP A 74 -12.19 -7.90 9.55
N ASP A 75 -13.43 -8.34 9.79
CA ASP A 75 -14.56 -7.91 8.98
C ASP A 75 -14.91 -6.45 9.23
N ARG A 76 -14.79 -5.99 10.48
CA ARG A 76 -14.86 -4.55 10.80
C ARG A 76 -13.77 -3.78 10.06
N MET A 77 -12.53 -4.28 10.03
CA MET A 77 -11.45 -3.64 9.27
C MET A 77 -11.80 -3.53 7.79
N ARG A 78 -12.17 -4.65 7.14
CA ARG A 78 -12.55 -4.67 5.72
C ARG A 78 -13.61 -3.64 5.40
N SER A 79 -14.57 -3.45 6.31
CA SER A 79 -15.69 -2.54 6.13
C SER A 79 -15.31 -1.06 6.10
N LEU A 80 -14.12 -0.69 6.59
CA LEU A 80 -13.65 0.70 6.64
C LEU A 80 -12.99 1.16 5.32
N PHE A 81 -12.54 0.22 4.48
CA PHE A 81 -11.73 0.49 3.29
C PHE A 81 -12.53 0.38 2.00
N VAL A 82 -12.22 1.26 1.04
CA VAL A 82 -12.76 1.11 -0.33
C VAL A 82 -12.22 -0.18 -0.97
N PRO A 83 -12.96 -0.83 -1.89
CA PRO A 83 -12.40 -1.90 -2.71
C PRO A 83 -11.13 -1.44 -3.42
N GLY A 84 -10.07 -2.21 -3.30
CA GLY A 84 -8.78 -1.87 -3.91
C GLY A 84 -7.89 -0.92 -3.10
N ALA A 85 -8.28 -0.56 -1.87
CA ALA A 85 -7.45 0.22 -0.95
C ALA A 85 -6.04 -0.35 -0.78
N ARG A 86 -5.09 0.50 -0.43
CA ARG A 86 -3.69 0.12 -0.18
C ARG A 86 -3.24 0.52 1.21
N LEU A 87 -2.51 -0.40 1.84
CA LEU A 87 -1.77 -0.15 3.08
C LEU A 87 -0.28 -0.26 2.75
N ILE A 88 0.47 0.80 3.03
CA ILE A 88 1.85 0.93 2.54
C ILE A 88 2.76 1.27 3.71
N SER A 89 3.71 0.39 4.03
CA SER A 89 4.76 0.72 5.01
C SER A 89 6.01 1.21 4.30
N ALA A 90 6.58 2.33 4.74
CA ALA A 90 7.94 2.71 4.42
C ALA A 90 8.90 2.15 5.48
N HIS A 91 9.97 1.52 5.05
CA HIS A 91 10.97 0.95 5.92
C HIS A 91 12.37 1.33 5.42
N THR A 92 13.22 1.75 6.34
CA THR A 92 14.64 1.99 6.06
C THR A 92 15.40 0.70 6.38
N GLY A 93 16.06 0.13 5.37
CA GLY A 93 16.94 -1.02 5.54
C GLY A 93 18.25 -0.69 6.25
N ASP A 94 19.00 -1.70 6.67
CA ASP A 94 20.31 -1.54 7.30
C ASP A 94 21.35 -0.85 6.40
N ASP A 95 21.12 -0.89 5.08
CA ASP A 95 21.90 -0.20 4.05
C ASP A 95 21.50 1.27 3.86
N GLY A 96 20.54 1.76 4.62
CA GLY A 96 19.97 3.12 4.51
C GLY A 96 18.99 3.31 3.34
N ILE A 97 18.69 2.27 2.57
CA ILE A 97 17.74 2.36 1.45
C ILE A 97 16.31 2.29 2.01
N VAL A 98 15.49 3.26 1.62
CA VAL A 98 14.07 3.28 1.97
C VAL A 98 13.27 2.53 0.92
N THR A 99 12.48 1.55 1.37
CA THR A 99 11.59 0.77 0.51
C THR A 99 10.15 0.90 0.95
N ALA A 100 9.20 0.79 0.00
CA ALA A 100 7.78 0.78 0.27
C ALA A 100 7.22 -0.64 0.09
N HIS A 101 6.61 -1.19 1.13
CA HIS A 101 5.89 -2.45 1.04
C HIS A 101 4.40 -2.18 0.84
N VAL A 102 3.92 -2.40 -0.39
CA VAL A 102 2.53 -2.13 -0.79
C VAL A 102 1.67 -3.37 -0.58
N MET A 103 0.63 -3.25 0.23
CA MET A 103 -0.27 -4.34 0.62
C MET A 103 -1.71 -4.02 0.25
N THR A 104 -2.48 -5.04 -0.04
CA THR A 104 -3.94 -5.00 0.05
C THR A 104 -4.38 -5.08 1.51
N VAL A 105 -5.65 -4.82 1.79
CA VAL A 105 -6.23 -5.04 3.14
C VAL A 105 -6.05 -6.50 3.58
N GLU A 106 -6.23 -7.45 2.65
CA GLU A 106 -6.06 -8.88 2.94
C GLU A 106 -4.60 -9.27 3.22
N ASP A 107 -3.64 -8.67 2.51
CA ASP A 107 -2.22 -8.89 2.79
C ASP A 107 -1.84 -8.38 4.18
N TYR A 108 -2.34 -7.18 4.54
CA TYR A 108 -2.12 -6.62 5.87
C TYR A 108 -2.69 -7.53 6.96
N ILE A 109 -3.93 -8.02 6.80
CA ILE A 109 -4.57 -8.94 7.74
C ILE A 109 -3.75 -10.23 7.87
N ARG A 110 -3.39 -10.83 6.75
CA ARG A 110 -2.63 -12.10 6.72
C ARG A 110 -1.27 -11.99 7.41
N LEU A 111 -0.57 -10.87 7.18
CA LEU A 111 0.76 -10.63 7.75
C LEU A 111 0.69 -10.12 9.19
N GLY A 112 -0.26 -9.22 9.48
CA GLY A 112 -0.38 -8.54 10.76
C GLY A 112 -1.03 -9.38 11.86
N ASP A 113 -2.06 -10.17 11.54
CA ASP A 113 -2.82 -10.93 12.54
C ASP A 113 -1.96 -11.75 13.51
N PRO A 114 -1.01 -12.58 13.05
CA PRO A 114 -0.16 -13.34 13.95
C PRO A 114 0.75 -12.45 14.82
N LEU A 115 1.24 -11.33 14.27
CA LEU A 115 2.13 -10.40 14.97
C LEU A 115 1.38 -9.63 16.06
N LEU A 116 0.22 -9.06 15.72
CA LEU A 116 -0.61 -8.28 16.64
C LEU A 116 -1.12 -9.11 17.80
N LYS A 117 -1.36 -10.40 17.58
CA LYS A 117 -1.79 -11.36 18.64
C LYS A 117 -0.64 -11.84 19.51
N LYS A 118 0.57 -11.94 18.96
CA LYS A 118 1.71 -12.55 19.67
C LYS A 118 2.06 -11.80 20.97
N ASP A 119 2.21 -10.48 20.89
CA ASP A 119 2.72 -9.67 22.01
C ASP A 119 1.70 -8.64 22.54
N GLY A 120 0.51 -8.59 21.94
CA GLY A 120 -0.45 -7.50 22.12
C GLY A 120 -0.02 -6.26 21.32
N PHE A 121 -1.00 -5.48 20.92
CA PHE A 121 -0.75 -4.28 20.15
C PHE A 121 -1.86 -3.25 20.40
N PHE A 122 -1.49 -2.05 20.80
CA PHE A 122 -2.38 -0.93 20.98
C PHE A 122 -1.80 0.27 20.25
N GLU A 123 -2.55 0.83 19.34
CA GLU A 123 -2.16 2.03 18.62
C GLU A 123 -3.23 3.10 18.77
N ARG A 124 -2.79 4.33 18.97
CA ARG A 124 -3.69 5.48 19.05
C ARG A 124 -3.11 6.67 18.31
N GLU A 125 -3.98 7.54 17.87
CA GLU A 125 -3.63 8.87 17.42
C GLU A 125 -3.21 9.73 18.61
N ALA A 126 -2.07 10.40 18.47
CA ALA A 126 -1.56 11.37 19.45
C ALA A 126 -1.76 12.81 18.99
N HIS A 127 -1.73 13.06 17.69
CA HIS A 127 -1.90 14.36 17.04
C HIS A 127 -2.28 14.17 15.59
N ARG A 128 -2.89 15.18 14.95
CA ARG A 128 -3.07 15.18 13.49
C ARG A 128 -2.95 16.58 12.89
N THR A 129 -2.58 16.58 11.62
CA THR A 129 -2.78 17.69 10.69
C THR A 129 -3.55 17.20 9.49
N GLU A 130 -4.40 18.03 8.89
CA GLU A 130 -5.24 17.62 7.78
C GLU A 130 -5.39 18.73 6.74
N ASP A 131 -5.59 18.31 5.49
CA ASP A 131 -5.96 19.15 4.36
C ASP A 131 -7.18 18.55 3.66
N ARG A 132 -8.14 19.42 3.30
CA ARG A 132 -9.40 19.02 2.70
C ARG A 132 -9.67 19.73 1.38
N PHE A 133 -10.18 18.96 0.43
CA PHE A 133 -10.82 19.53 -0.76
C PHE A 133 -12.08 18.73 -1.14
N GLY A 134 -13.24 19.34 -1.02
CA GLY A 134 -14.54 18.69 -1.30
C GLY A 134 -14.72 17.42 -0.46
N ASN A 135 -14.81 16.28 -1.13
CA ASN A 135 -15.04 14.98 -0.51
C ASN A 135 -13.76 14.20 -0.18
N ILE A 136 -12.60 14.77 -0.45
CA ILE A 136 -11.31 14.13 -0.15
C ILE A 136 -10.59 14.84 0.99
N VAL A 137 -10.00 14.05 1.87
CA VAL A 137 -9.20 14.54 3.01
C VAL A 137 -7.90 13.76 3.07
N GLN A 138 -6.81 14.50 3.24
CA GLN A 138 -5.50 13.95 3.58
C GLN A 138 -5.22 14.25 5.05
N VAL A 139 -4.85 13.21 5.80
CA VAL A 139 -4.54 13.34 7.23
C VAL A 139 -3.15 12.79 7.49
N PHE A 140 -2.30 13.59 8.16
CA PHE A 140 -1.10 13.11 8.81
C PHE A 140 -1.42 12.90 10.29
N SER A 141 -1.66 11.64 10.66
CA SER A 141 -1.99 11.19 12.01
C SER A 141 -0.72 10.67 12.68
N THR A 142 -0.25 11.36 13.70
CA THR A 142 0.86 10.88 14.53
C THR A 142 0.35 9.73 15.39
N TYR A 143 0.95 8.57 15.26
CA TYR A 143 0.58 7.40 16.04
C TYR A 143 1.58 7.08 17.14
N GLU A 144 1.09 6.39 18.14
CA GLU A 144 1.88 5.79 19.22
C GLU A 144 1.46 4.33 19.41
N SER A 145 2.41 3.40 19.24
CA SER A 145 2.19 1.96 19.37
C SER A 145 2.74 1.43 20.69
N ARG A 146 1.98 0.55 21.35
CA ARG A 146 2.27 -0.05 22.66
C ARG A 146 1.93 -1.54 22.66
N HIS A 147 2.55 -2.32 23.55
CA HIS A 147 2.15 -3.72 23.78
C HIS A 147 0.97 -3.85 24.74
N GLU A 148 0.82 -2.88 25.64
CA GLU A 148 -0.28 -2.77 26.61
C GLU A 148 -0.88 -1.37 26.55
N ALA A 149 -2.16 -1.22 26.84
CA ALA A 149 -2.89 0.04 26.67
C ALA A 149 -2.22 1.24 27.38
N ASP A 150 -1.69 1.03 28.58
CA ASP A 150 -1.12 2.07 29.43
C ASP A 150 0.43 2.06 29.45
N ALA A 151 1.06 1.19 28.64
CA ALA A 151 2.52 1.14 28.54
C ALA A 151 3.08 2.37 27.82
N LYS A 152 4.37 2.64 28.02
CA LYS A 152 5.08 3.64 27.19
C LYS A 152 5.09 3.16 25.73
N PRO A 153 5.01 4.09 24.75
CA PRO A 153 5.15 3.74 23.36
C PRO A 153 6.51 3.08 23.08
N PHE A 154 6.50 1.97 22.36
CA PHE A 154 7.72 1.38 21.81
C PHE A 154 8.05 1.94 20.42
N GLN A 155 7.04 2.52 19.75
CA GLN A 155 7.21 3.17 18.45
C GLN A 155 6.22 4.32 18.29
N ARG A 156 6.64 5.36 17.55
CA ARG A 156 5.82 6.45 17.05
C ARG A 156 6.12 6.65 15.57
N GLY A 157 5.26 7.36 14.87
CA GLY A 157 5.44 7.70 13.46
C GLY A 157 4.24 8.44 12.91
N ILE A 158 4.16 8.52 11.59
CA ILE A 158 3.04 9.14 10.88
C ILE A 158 2.30 8.08 10.08
N ASN A 159 0.98 8.02 10.25
CA ASN A 159 0.04 7.40 9.33
C ASN A 159 -0.53 8.49 8.41
N SER A 160 -0.19 8.48 7.12
CA SER A 160 -0.80 9.33 6.11
C SER A 160 -2.06 8.64 5.59
N PHE A 161 -3.22 9.13 6.01
CA PHE A 161 -4.51 8.64 5.52
C PHE A 161 -4.96 9.45 4.31
N GLN A 162 -5.54 8.76 3.33
CA GLN A 162 -6.37 9.34 2.29
C GLN A 162 -7.80 8.90 2.54
N LEU A 163 -8.70 9.85 2.78
CA LEU A 163 -10.11 9.59 3.09
C LEU A 163 -11.02 10.11 1.98
N LEU A 164 -12.15 9.44 1.81
CA LEU A 164 -13.19 9.79 0.86
C LEU A 164 -14.56 9.80 1.56
N PHE A 165 -15.35 10.87 1.36
CA PHE A 165 -16.77 10.89 1.66
C PHE A 165 -17.56 10.61 0.38
N ASP A 166 -18.32 9.52 0.32
CA ASP A 166 -19.08 9.12 -0.86
C ASP A 166 -20.50 9.73 -0.95
N GLY A 167 -20.80 10.70 -0.06
CA GLY A 167 -22.12 11.28 0.10
C GLY A 167 -22.99 10.57 1.14
N LYS A 168 -22.56 9.45 1.69
CA LYS A 168 -23.25 8.65 2.71
C LYS A 168 -22.38 8.30 3.90
N ARG A 169 -21.11 8.01 3.67
CA ARG A 169 -20.18 7.56 4.70
C ARG A 169 -18.72 7.92 4.36
N TRP A 170 -17.86 7.85 5.37
CA TRP A 170 -16.43 7.97 5.20
C TRP A 170 -15.78 6.60 4.90
N TRP A 171 -14.76 6.65 4.05
CA TRP A 171 -13.97 5.52 3.62
C TRP A 171 -12.48 5.83 3.73
N VAL A 172 -11.68 4.80 4.06
CA VAL A 172 -10.22 4.84 3.90
C VAL A 172 -9.86 4.37 2.50
N VAL A 173 -9.12 5.19 1.76
CA VAL A 173 -8.60 4.87 0.41
C VAL A 173 -7.20 4.31 0.50
N THR A 174 -6.37 4.92 1.33
CA THR A 174 -4.97 4.49 1.53
C THR A 174 -4.52 4.88 2.93
N ILE A 175 -3.67 4.03 3.52
CA ILE A 175 -2.84 4.39 4.67
C ILE A 175 -1.39 4.14 4.27
N TYR A 176 -0.56 5.18 4.34
CA TYR A 176 0.86 5.11 4.09
C TYR A 176 1.61 5.58 5.33
N TRP A 177 2.50 4.75 5.89
CA TRP A 177 3.12 5.08 7.16
C TRP A 177 4.62 4.86 7.17
N GLN A 178 5.26 5.65 8.05
CA GLN A 178 6.67 5.48 8.43
C GLN A 178 6.82 5.71 9.92
N GLY A 179 7.59 4.84 10.57
CA GLY A 179 8.02 5.04 11.95
C GLY A 179 9.10 6.12 12.04
N GLU A 180 9.17 6.83 13.18
CA GLU A 180 10.31 7.67 13.47
C GLU A 180 11.54 6.82 13.81
N ASP A 181 12.70 7.36 13.54
CA ASP A 181 14.00 6.83 13.94
C ASP A 181 14.95 7.97 14.29
N SER A 182 16.19 7.65 14.68
CA SER A 182 17.19 8.66 15.06
C SER A 182 17.59 9.61 13.93
N ALA A 183 17.49 9.17 12.67
CA ALA A 183 17.79 9.99 11.50
C ALA A 183 16.56 10.80 11.02
N ASN A 184 15.38 10.36 11.40
CA ASN A 184 14.09 10.96 11.00
C ASN A 184 13.14 11.08 12.20
N PRO A 185 13.45 11.98 13.18
CA PRO A 185 12.59 12.21 14.33
C PRO A 185 11.33 12.98 13.92
N LEU A 186 10.22 12.80 14.66
CA LEU A 186 8.98 13.54 14.43
C LEU A 186 9.18 15.05 14.61
N PRO A 187 8.91 15.88 13.58
CA PRO A 187 8.92 17.33 13.70
C PRO A 187 7.91 17.84 14.73
N ALA A 188 8.22 18.93 15.43
CA ALA A 188 7.37 19.50 16.48
C ALA A 188 5.92 19.72 16.03
N LYS A 189 5.71 20.20 14.80
CA LYS A 189 4.37 20.43 14.22
C LYS A 189 3.47 19.18 14.15
N TYR A 190 4.02 17.98 14.31
CA TYR A 190 3.29 16.71 14.36
C TYR A 190 3.20 16.12 15.76
N LEU A 191 3.59 16.88 16.78
CA LEU A 191 3.49 16.47 18.17
C LEU A 191 2.37 17.26 18.89
N PRO A 192 1.77 16.71 19.96
CA PRO A 192 0.80 17.45 20.75
C PRO A 192 1.38 18.78 21.24
N GLY A 193 0.69 19.89 20.97
CA GLY A 193 1.12 21.25 21.36
C GLY A 193 2.12 21.92 20.41
N GLY A 194 2.37 21.34 19.25
CA GLY A 194 3.23 21.88 18.19
C GLY A 194 2.49 22.80 17.22
#